data_0ed1da429017b2174554fdbb256714f4
#
_entry.id   0ed1da429017b2174554fdbb256714f4
#
_cell.length_a   1.000
_cell.length_b   1.000
_cell.length_c   1.000
_cell.angle_alpha   90.00
_cell.angle_beta   90.00
_cell.angle_gamma   90.00
#
_symmetry.space_group_name_H-M   'P 1'
#
loop_
_entity.id
_entity.type
_entity.pdbx_description
1 polymer ?
#
loop_
_entity_poly.entity_id
_entity_poly.type
_entity_poly.pdbx_seq_one_letter_code
_entity_poly.pdbx_strand_id
1 'polypeptide(L)'
;MRMNSICLPRGLQIEFFICIAKLHIGMFIILLCDKKIGGELLMASKAAIAAKEQSVKELAERIKASKLVLLVEFIGTNVADDTVLRKDLREAGALKTVKKNNIIKRALNANGEAGLDEILVGTSAIITSEEDYLTPLKIVYKFSKTHENYKIKGGMIDGKVISAEDLLVLAQLPSKEELLSKLAGSLLGIITKLAVAVDQVRIKKEEAE
;
A
#
# COMPACT_ATOMS: atom_id res chain seq x y z
N MET A 1 -16.31 23.55 -73.28
CA MET A 1 -17.43 23.29 -72.30
C MET A 1 -17.59 24.49 -71.40
N ARG A 2 -18.75 25.16 -71.46
CA ARG A 2 -19.03 26.42 -70.78
C ARG A 2 -19.35 26.14 -69.31
N MET A 3 -18.57 26.71 -68.40
CA MET A 3 -18.92 26.75 -66.99
C MET A 3 -19.97 27.82 -66.73
N ASN A 4 -21.18 27.40 -66.31
CA ASN A 4 -22.27 28.28 -65.91
C ASN A 4 -21.93 28.97 -64.58
N SER A 5 -21.79 30.31 -64.67
CA SER A 5 -21.68 31.18 -63.50
C SER A 5 -23.01 31.23 -62.78
N ILE A 6 -23.10 30.57 -61.63
CA ILE A 6 -24.22 30.71 -60.71
C ILE A 6 -24.01 32.01 -59.93
N CYS A 7 -24.83 33.03 -60.24
CA CYS A 7 -24.82 34.33 -59.58
C CYS A 7 -25.56 34.23 -58.26
N LEU A 8 -24.85 34.13 -57.14
CA LEU A 8 -25.39 34.18 -55.78
C LEU A 8 -25.49 35.65 -55.29
N PRO A 9 -26.51 36.05 -54.58
CA PRO A 9 -26.72 37.41 -54.11
C PRO A 9 -25.59 37.84 -53.12
N ARG A 10 -25.19 39.10 -53.27
CA ARG A 10 -24.01 39.73 -52.60
C ARG A 10 -23.96 39.64 -51.07
N GLY A 11 -25.02 39.23 -50.37
CA GLY A 11 -25.03 39.10 -48.93
C GLY A 11 -24.49 37.76 -48.39
N LEU A 12 -24.53 36.69 -49.20
CA LEU A 12 -24.11 35.33 -48.77
C LEU A 12 -22.63 35.02 -49.01
N GLN A 13 -21.98 35.81 -49.85
CA GLN A 13 -20.55 35.60 -50.14
C GLN A 13 -19.63 36.00 -49.00
N ILE A 14 -20.02 36.97 -48.18
CA ILE A 14 -19.19 37.46 -47.07
C ILE A 14 -19.24 36.45 -45.89
N GLU A 15 -20.42 35.90 -45.62
CA GLU A 15 -20.61 34.89 -44.56
C GLU A 15 -19.86 33.58 -44.88
N PHE A 16 -19.88 33.18 -46.16
CA PHE A 16 -19.19 31.93 -46.57
C PHE A 16 -17.67 32.07 -46.52
N PHE A 17 -17.10 33.25 -46.87
CA PHE A 17 -15.68 33.55 -46.74
C PHE A 17 -15.21 33.64 -45.28
N ILE A 18 -16.04 34.20 -44.41
CA ILE A 18 -15.75 34.29 -42.97
C ILE A 18 -15.83 32.90 -42.33
N CYS A 19 -16.75 32.03 -42.77
CA CYS A 19 -16.87 30.67 -42.29
C CYS A 19 -15.68 29.78 -42.70
N ILE A 20 -15.25 29.90 -43.98
CA ILE A 20 -14.06 29.19 -44.48
C ILE A 20 -12.78 29.70 -43.82
N ALA A 21 -12.66 31.03 -43.61
CA ALA A 21 -11.51 31.60 -42.90
C ALA A 21 -11.45 31.16 -41.45
N LYS A 22 -12.58 31.08 -40.74
CA LYS A 22 -12.66 30.52 -39.36
C LYS A 22 -12.32 29.04 -39.31
N LEU A 23 -12.77 28.24 -40.29
CA LEU A 23 -12.38 26.81 -40.38
C LEU A 23 -10.89 26.62 -40.64
N HIS A 24 -10.28 27.40 -41.55
CA HIS A 24 -8.85 27.32 -41.80
C HIS A 24 -7.98 27.83 -40.65
N ILE A 25 -8.41 28.90 -39.96
CA ILE A 25 -7.69 29.43 -38.81
C ILE A 25 -7.85 28.45 -37.60
N GLY A 26 -9.03 27.87 -37.41
CA GLY A 26 -9.25 26.84 -36.38
C GLY A 26 -8.44 25.59 -36.63
N MET A 27 -8.38 25.09 -37.85
CA MET A 27 -7.59 23.92 -38.21
C MET A 27 -6.06 24.21 -38.19
N PHE A 28 -5.65 25.43 -38.48
CA PHE A 28 -4.25 25.87 -38.39
C PHE A 28 -3.80 26.05 -36.93
N ILE A 29 -4.68 26.52 -36.05
CA ILE A 29 -4.41 26.59 -34.59
C ILE A 29 -4.38 25.21 -33.98
N ILE A 30 -5.26 24.28 -34.39
CA ILE A 30 -5.23 22.89 -33.93
C ILE A 30 -3.95 22.20 -34.42
N LEU A 31 -3.54 22.37 -35.68
CA LEU A 31 -2.31 21.82 -36.22
C LEU A 31 -1.03 22.43 -35.60
N LEU A 32 -1.06 23.72 -35.21
CA LEU A 32 0.03 24.37 -34.49
C LEU A 32 0.05 23.95 -33.00
N CYS A 33 -1.12 23.68 -32.42
CA CYS A 33 -1.21 23.18 -31.06
C CYS A 33 -0.71 21.73 -30.94
N ASP A 34 -1.05 20.86 -31.91
CA ASP A 34 -0.54 19.47 -31.96
C ASP A 34 0.98 19.42 -32.20
N LYS A 35 1.53 20.36 -33.00
CA LYS A 35 2.95 20.38 -33.25
C LYS A 35 3.79 20.94 -32.09
N LYS A 36 3.19 21.72 -31.18
CA LYS A 36 3.88 22.32 -30.03
C LYS A 36 3.69 21.53 -28.73
N ILE A 37 2.65 20.71 -28.62
CA ILE A 37 2.36 19.89 -27.44
C ILE A 37 2.94 18.47 -27.55
N GLY A 38 3.25 18.00 -28.74
CA GLY A 38 3.69 16.61 -29.00
C GLY A 38 5.17 16.31 -28.81
N GLY A 39 6.05 17.29 -28.67
CA GLY A 39 7.49 17.06 -28.79
C GLY A 39 8.36 17.26 -27.55
N GLU A 40 8.02 18.16 -26.64
CA GLU A 40 8.97 18.55 -25.59
C GLU A 40 8.47 18.45 -24.14
N LEU A 41 7.17 18.32 -23.91
CA LEU A 41 6.61 18.28 -22.55
C LEU A 41 6.49 16.87 -21.95
N LEU A 42 6.75 15.80 -22.68
CA LEU A 42 6.64 14.41 -22.23
C LEU A 42 7.96 13.63 -22.17
N MET A 43 9.07 14.26 -22.48
CA MET A 43 10.40 13.66 -22.28
C MET A 43 10.82 13.88 -20.83
N ALA A 44 10.35 13.01 -19.92
CA ALA A 44 11.01 12.90 -18.62
C ALA A 44 12.52 12.72 -18.89
N SER A 45 13.34 13.60 -18.31
CA SER A 45 14.79 13.56 -18.48
C SER A 45 15.28 12.12 -18.23
N LYS A 46 16.16 11.59 -19.11
CA LYS A 46 16.73 10.25 -18.95
C LYS A 46 17.30 10.02 -17.55
N ALA A 47 17.88 11.07 -16.95
CA ALA A 47 18.35 11.07 -15.57
C ALA A 47 17.21 10.85 -14.54
N ALA A 48 16.04 11.47 -14.74
CA ALA A 48 14.89 11.29 -13.85
C ALA A 48 14.25 9.90 -13.97
N ILE A 49 14.31 9.29 -15.14
CA ILE A 49 13.87 7.90 -15.35
C ILE A 49 14.83 6.95 -14.66
N ALA A 50 16.13 7.11 -14.85
CA ALA A 50 17.15 6.28 -14.21
C ALA A 50 17.09 6.34 -12.67
N ALA A 51 16.86 7.52 -12.07
CA ALA A 51 16.69 7.66 -10.63
C ALA A 51 15.45 6.91 -10.10
N LYS A 52 14.35 6.89 -10.86
CA LYS A 52 13.15 6.13 -10.49
C LYS A 52 13.35 4.63 -10.63
N GLU A 53 14.06 4.18 -11.66
CA GLU A 53 14.42 2.78 -11.85
C GLU A 53 15.35 2.27 -10.74
N GLN A 54 16.31 3.08 -10.30
CA GLN A 54 17.14 2.76 -9.14
C GLN A 54 16.29 2.59 -7.87
N SER A 55 15.36 3.53 -7.62
CA SER A 55 14.45 3.43 -6.48
C SER A 55 13.56 2.17 -6.52
N VAL A 56 13.17 1.71 -7.71
CA VAL A 56 12.41 0.45 -7.86
C VAL A 56 13.29 -0.76 -7.57
N LYS A 57 14.54 -0.78 -8.05
CA LYS A 57 15.48 -1.87 -7.81
C LYS A 57 15.80 -2.00 -6.32
N GLU A 58 16.13 -0.89 -5.65
CA GLU A 58 16.40 -0.87 -4.21
C GLU A 58 15.22 -1.42 -3.39
N LEU A 59 13.98 -1.03 -3.76
CA LEU A 59 12.79 -1.54 -3.08
C LEU A 59 12.55 -3.02 -3.38
N ALA A 60 12.76 -3.46 -4.63
CA ALA A 60 12.58 -4.85 -5.01
C ALA A 60 13.58 -5.77 -4.27
N GLU A 61 14.82 -5.34 -4.10
CA GLU A 61 15.84 -6.06 -3.33
C GLU A 61 15.46 -6.16 -1.84
N ARG A 62 15.00 -5.06 -1.24
CA ARG A 62 14.52 -5.06 0.15
C ARG A 62 13.31 -5.96 0.35
N ILE A 63 12.34 -5.93 -0.56
CA ILE A 63 11.16 -6.79 -0.50
C ILE A 63 11.56 -8.26 -0.58
N LYS A 64 12.52 -8.61 -1.44
CA LYS A 64 13.05 -9.99 -1.54
C LYS A 64 13.75 -10.46 -0.27
N ALA A 65 14.49 -9.57 0.39
CA ALA A 65 15.19 -9.89 1.64
C ALA A 65 14.24 -9.96 2.83
N SER A 66 13.08 -9.27 2.76
CA SER A 66 12.13 -9.17 3.87
C SER A 66 11.17 -10.36 3.93
N LYS A 67 10.94 -10.87 5.16
CA LYS A 67 9.90 -11.87 5.45
C LYS A 67 8.52 -11.26 5.58
N LEU A 68 8.45 -9.99 6.00
CA LEU A 68 7.21 -9.25 6.20
C LEU A 68 7.22 -8.00 5.34
N VAL A 69 6.14 -7.81 4.59
CA VAL A 69 5.83 -6.58 3.86
C VAL A 69 4.43 -6.15 4.23
N LEU A 70 4.28 -5.00 4.87
CA LEU A 70 2.97 -4.43 5.24
C LEU A 70 2.70 -3.17 4.45
N LEU A 71 1.49 -3.03 3.98
CA LEU A 71 0.95 -1.81 3.37
C LEU A 71 0.00 -1.14 4.36
N VAL A 72 0.33 0.09 4.73
CA VAL A 72 -0.42 0.86 5.70
C VAL A 72 -0.82 2.22 5.15
N GLU A 73 -1.97 2.70 5.57
CA GLU A 73 -2.45 4.06 5.32
C GLU A 73 -2.09 4.95 6.51
N PHE A 74 -1.61 6.17 6.23
CA PHE A 74 -1.12 7.09 7.27
C PHE A 74 -1.71 8.50 7.16
N ILE A 75 -2.91 8.64 6.56
CA ILE A 75 -3.58 9.95 6.44
C ILE A 75 -3.93 10.47 7.82
N GLY A 76 -3.61 11.75 8.09
CA GLY A 76 -4.02 12.42 9.33
C GLY A 76 -3.24 12.03 10.58
N THR A 77 -2.12 11.33 10.47
CA THR A 77 -1.22 11.10 11.60
C THR A 77 -0.34 12.33 11.87
N ASN A 78 -0.11 12.64 13.14
CA ASN A 78 0.80 13.71 13.55
C ASN A 78 2.26 13.30 13.28
N VAL A 79 3.11 14.28 12.98
CA VAL A 79 4.55 14.05 12.74
C VAL A 79 5.26 13.51 13.98
N ALA A 80 4.86 13.97 15.17
CA ALA A 80 5.42 13.48 16.43
C ALA A 80 5.17 11.98 16.60
N ASP A 81 3.93 11.54 16.39
CA ASP A 81 3.51 10.14 16.53
C ASP A 81 4.16 9.24 15.46
N ASP A 82 4.28 9.74 14.21
CA ASP A 82 4.98 9.01 13.14
C ASP A 82 6.47 8.84 13.46
N THR A 83 7.09 9.81 14.14
CA THR A 83 8.49 9.72 14.54
C THR A 83 8.70 8.66 15.62
N VAL A 84 7.80 8.60 16.62
CA VAL A 84 7.81 7.54 17.65
C VAL A 84 7.62 6.16 17.00
N LEU A 85 6.61 6.02 16.14
CA LEU A 85 6.37 4.77 15.42
C LEU A 85 7.59 4.30 14.62
N ARG A 86 8.26 5.23 13.92
CA ARG A 86 9.48 4.90 13.16
C ARG A 86 10.63 4.45 14.06
N LYS A 87 10.73 5.01 15.28
CA LYS A 87 11.72 4.62 16.25
C LYS A 87 11.45 3.20 16.74
N ASP A 88 10.22 2.92 17.17
CA ASP A 88 9.81 1.61 17.66
C ASP A 88 9.97 0.51 16.58
N LEU A 89 9.63 0.84 15.31
CA LEU A 89 9.83 -0.07 14.19
C LEU A 89 11.30 -0.37 13.93
N ARG A 90 12.19 0.63 14.03
CA ARG A 90 13.65 0.41 13.86
C ARG A 90 14.23 -0.44 14.98
N GLU A 91 13.76 -0.26 16.21
CA GLU A 91 14.15 -1.10 17.35
C GLU A 91 13.70 -2.55 17.17
N ALA A 92 12.59 -2.76 16.46
CA ALA A 92 12.08 -4.09 16.07
C ALA A 92 12.67 -4.64 14.75
N GLY A 93 13.71 -4.01 14.18
CA GLY A 93 14.32 -4.44 12.93
C GLY A 93 13.47 -4.22 11.67
N ALA A 94 12.47 -3.33 11.75
CA ALA A 94 11.59 -3.01 10.62
C ALA A 94 11.81 -1.58 10.11
N LEU A 95 11.68 -1.39 8.81
CA LEU A 95 11.84 -0.10 8.15
C LEU A 95 10.52 0.38 7.53
N LYS A 96 10.05 1.56 7.95
CA LYS A 96 8.91 2.24 7.32
C LYS A 96 9.40 3.18 6.23
N THR A 97 8.99 2.93 5.00
CA THR A 97 9.34 3.74 3.83
C THR A 97 8.07 4.23 3.12
N VAL A 98 8.03 5.53 2.80
CA VAL A 98 6.95 6.11 2.01
C VAL A 98 7.43 6.33 0.59
N LYS A 99 6.80 5.70 -0.37
CA LYS A 99 7.11 5.83 -1.81
C LYS A 99 5.82 5.96 -2.61
N LYS A 100 5.93 6.48 -3.83
CA LYS A 100 4.79 6.59 -4.74
C LYS A 100 4.25 5.19 -5.08
N ASN A 101 2.92 5.01 -5.07
CA ASN A 101 2.27 3.72 -5.31
C ASN A 101 2.74 3.02 -6.59
N ASN A 102 2.95 3.78 -7.68
CA ASN A 102 3.45 3.22 -8.94
C ASN A 102 4.87 2.63 -8.82
N ILE A 103 5.71 3.13 -7.89
CA ILE A 103 7.05 2.58 -7.63
C ILE A 103 6.90 1.28 -6.85
N ILE A 104 6.03 1.28 -5.83
CA ILE A 104 5.71 0.10 -5.01
C ILE A 104 5.14 -1.02 -5.90
N LYS A 105 4.16 -0.71 -6.77
CA LYS A 105 3.58 -1.66 -7.73
C LYS A 105 4.64 -2.30 -8.63
N ARG A 106 5.53 -1.48 -9.21
CA ARG A 106 6.60 -2.00 -10.08
C ARG A 106 7.59 -2.88 -9.32
N ALA A 107 7.89 -2.55 -8.06
CA ALA A 107 8.77 -3.35 -7.24
C ALA A 107 8.14 -4.71 -6.84
N LEU A 108 6.85 -4.74 -6.51
CA LEU A 108 6.11 -5.96 -6.22
C LEU A 108 5.98 -6.85 -7.47
N ASN A 109 5.62 -6.26 -8.61
CA ASN A 109 5.50 -7.00 -9.89
C ASN A 109 6.85 -7.56 -10.37
N ALA A 110 7.97 -6.86 -10.10
CA ALA A 110 9.30 -7.39 -10.38
C ALA A 110 9.64 -8.64 -9.56
N ASN A 111 9.00 -8.81 -8.40
CA ASN A 111 9.14 -9.99 -7.55
C ASN A 111 8.08 -11.07 -7.83
N GLY A 112 7.14 -10.82 -8.76
CA GLY A 112 6.09 -11.77 -9.14
C GLY A 112 4.82 -11.71 -8.29
N GLU A 113 4.63 -10.68 -7.47
CA GLU A 113 3.58 -10.55 -6.46
C GLU A 113 2.54 -9.51 -6.86
N ALA A 114 1.70 -9.86 -7.84
CA ALA A 114 0.67 -8.97 -8.37
C ALA A 114 -0.59 -8.83 -7.49
N GLY A 115 -0.75 -9.66 -6.46
CA GLY A 115 -1.98 -9.70 -5.64
C GLY A 115 -2.24 -8.46 -4.76
N LEU A 116 -1.25 -7.58 -4.58
CA LEU A 116 -1.38 -6.36 -3.77
C LEU A 116 -1.73 -5.11 -4.59
N ASP A 117 -1.85 -5.23 -5.91
CA ASP A 117 -2.08 -4.08 -6.81
C ASP A 117 -3.41 -3.36 -6.56
N GLU A 118 -4.46 -4.11 -6.21
CA GLU A 118 -5.79 -3.57 -5.92
C GLU A 118 -5.82 -2.76 -4.61
N ILE A 119 -4.96 -3.12 -3.67
CA ILE A 119 -4.89 -2.51 -2.34
C ILE A 119 -4.12 -1.18 -2.36
N LEU A 120 -3.27 -0.93 -3.38
CA LEU A 120 -2.44 0.25 -3.52
C LEU A 120 -3.22 1.48 -4.04
N VAL A 121 -4.34 1.81 -3.42
CA VAL A 121 -5.15 3.00 -3.70
C VAL A 121 -4.98 4.02 -2.57
N GLY A 122 -4.85 5.31 -2.90
CA GLY A 122 -4.67 6.38 -1.91
C GLY A 122 -3.23 6.48 -1.37
N THR A 123 -3.07 7.02 -0.17
CA THR A 123 -1.76 7.11 0.49
C THR A 123 -1.34 5.77 1.04
N SER A 124 -0.12 5.36 0.73
CA SER A 124 0.40 4.07 1.18
C SER A 124 1.85 4.20 1.64
N ALA A 125 2.15 3.64 2.79
CA ALA A 125 3.50 3.42 3.26
C ALA A 125 3.78 1.91 3.28
N ILE A 126 5.01 1.54 2.95
CA ILE A 126 5.49 0.17 3.02
C ILE A 126 6.35 0.01 4.27
N ILE A 127 6.10 -1.05 5.02
CA ILE A 127 6.91 -1.46 6.16
C ILE A 127 7.50 -2.81 5.81
N THR A 128 8.82 -2.93 5.87
CA THR A 128 9.55 -4.16 5.58
C THR A 128 10.31 -4.61 6.82
N SER A 129 10.30 -5.91 7.11
CA SER A 129 11.10 -6.53 8.17
C SER A 129 11.79 -7.79 7.66
N GLU A 130 13.05 -7.97 8.02
CA GLU A 130 13.88 -9.09 7.58
C GLU A 130 13.86 -10.26 8.56
N GLU A 131 13.85 -10.00 9.86
CA GLU A 131 14.03 -11.01 10.90
C GLU A 131 12.67 -11.57 11.38
N ASP A 132 11.87 -10.71 11.99
CA ASP A 132 10.60 -11.07 12.63
C ASP A 132 9.40 -10.43 11.93
N TYR A 133 8.31 -11.16 11.83
CA TYR A 133 7.05 -10.63 11.30
C TYR A 133 6.05 -10.25 12.41
N LEU A 134 6.13 -10.86 13.60
CA LEU A 134 5.16 -10.62 14.69
C LEU A 134 5.40 -9.30 15.43
N THR A 135 6.66 -8.99 15.75
CA THR A 135 6.99 -7.79 16.54
C THR A 135 6.58 -6.49 15.83
N PRO A 136 6.96 -6.26 14.54
CA PRO A 136 6.53 -5.07 13.83
C PRO A 136 5.01 -5.00 13.64
N LEU A 137 4.37 -6.14 13.37
CA LEU A 137 2.93 -6.21 13.19
C LEU A 137 2.17 -5.78 14.46
N LYS A 138 2.64 -6.19 15.66
CA LYS A 138 2.07 -5.77 16.94
C LYS A 138 2.23 -4.29 17.20
N ILE A 139 3.39 -3.71 16.89
CA ILE A 139 3.64 -2.27 17.03
C ILE A 139 2.65 -1.49 16.15
N VAL A 140 2.53 -1.88 14.88
CA VAL A 140 1.60 -1.27 13.94
C VAL A 140 0.15 -1.41 14.40
N TYR A 141 -0.24 -2.57 14.93
CA TYR A 141 -1.58 -2.80 15.44
C TYR A 141 -1.89 -1.96 16.69
N LYS A 142 -0.96 -1.86 17.64
CA LYS A 142 -1.10 -0.99 18.81
C LYS A 142 -1.29 0.46 18.37
N PHE A 143 -0.50 0.91 17.41
CA PHE A 143 -0.58 2.25 16.86
C PHE A 143 -1.93 2.49 16.14
N SER A 144 -2.42 1.53 15.37
CA SER A 144 -3.73 1.60 14.72
C SER A 144 -4.90 1.68 15.71
N LYS A 145 -4.78 1.10 16.90
CA LYS A 145 -5.78 1.27 17.97
C LYS A 145 -5.79 2.65 18.60
N THR A 146 -4.62 3.30 18.68
CA THR A 146 -4.48 4.64 19.26
C THR A 146 -4.91 5.72 18.27
N HIS A 147 -4.72 5.47 16.95
CA HIS A 147 -4.97 6.44 15.89
C HIS A 147 -5.97 5.85 14.87
N GLU A 148 -7.22 6.31 14.88
CA GLU A 148 -8.29 5.82 13.99
C GLU A 148 -7.98 6.00 12.50
N ASN A 149 -7.18 7.00 12.16
CA ASN A 149 -6.80 7.32 10.79
C ASN A 149 -5.71 6.38 10.22
N TYR A 150 -5.06 5.58 11.08
CA TYR A 150 -4.00 4.66 10.67
C TYR A 150 -4.57 3.27 10.43
N LYS A 151 -4.65 2.88 9.16
CA LYS A 151 -5.27 1.61 8.75
C LYS A 151 -4.27 0.69 8.08
N ILE A 152 -4.34 -0.59 8.43
CA ILE A 152 -3.62 -1.65 7.73
C ILE A 152 -4.44 -2.02 6.50
N LYS A 153 -3.86 -1.89 5.30
CA LYS A 153 -4.51 -2.23 4.03
C LYS A 153 -4.36 -3.70 3.68
N GLY A 154 -3.21 -4.24 3.96
CA GLY A 154 -2.87 -5.62 3.64
C GLY A 154 -1.37 -5.82 3.76
N GLY A 155 -0.91 -7.00 3.46
CA GLY A 155 0.51 -7.31 3.49
C GLY A 155 0.83 -8.66 2.91
N MET A 156 2.08 -9.01 3.05
CA MET A 156 2.64 -10.26 2.60
C MET A 156 3.56 -10.81 3.68
N ILE A 157 3.46 -12.12 3.92
CA ILE A 157 4.33 -12.87 4.83
C ILE A 157 4.85 -14.08 4.06
N ASP A 158 6.18 -14.23 4.00
CA ASP A 158 6.87 -15.33 3.31
C ASP A 158 6.37 -15.55 1.86
N GLY A 159 6.14 -14.48 1.10
CA GLY A 159 5.67 -14.55 -0.28
C GLY A 159 4.16 -14.82 -0.44
N LYS A 160 3.39 -14.89 0.65
CA LYS A 160 1.94 -15.07 0.61
C LYS A 160 1.22 -13.76 0.89
N VAL A 161 0.33 -13.38 0.00
CA VAL A 161 -0.54 -12.21 0.20
C VAL A 161 -1.59 -12.54 1.26
N ILE A 162 -1.73 -11.66 2.24
CA ILE A 162 -2.64 -11.81 3.38
C ILE A 162 -3.55 -10.58 3.44
N SER A 163 -4.83 -10.82 3.71
CA SER A 163 -5.82 -9.76 3.84
C SER A 163 -5.59 -8.91 5.11
N ALA A 164 -6.21 -7.72 5.16
CA ALA A 164 -6.14 -6.88 6.34
C ALA A 164 -6.73 -7.56 7.59
N GLU A 165 -7.81 -8.31 7.41
CA GLU A 165 -8.50 -9.01 8.52
C GLU A 165 -7.62 -10.09 9.14
N ASP A 166 -6.98 -10.91 8.31
CA ASP A 166 -6.07 -11.96 8.79
C ASP A 166 -4.83 -11.38 9.48
N LEU A 167 -4.30 -10.26 8.98
CA LEU A 167 -3.20 -9.55 9.63
C LEU A 167 -3.59 -9.01 11.02
N LEU A 168 -4.82 -8.54 11.18
CA LEU A 168 -5.33 -8.12 12.49
C LEU A 168 -5.43 -9.29 13.46
N VAL A 169 -5.85 -10.46 13.01
CA VAL A 169 -5.87 -11.69 13.83
C VAL A 169 -4.45 -12.09 14.22
N LEU A 170 -3.51 -12.08 13.28
CA LEU A 170 -2.09 -12.36 13.57
C LEU A 170 -1.48 -11.38 14.56
N ALA A 171 -1.84 -10.09 14.47
CA ALA A 171 -1.35 -9.05 15.39
C ALA A 171 -1.83 -9.24 16.84
N GLN A 172 -2.96 -9.94 17.06
CA GLN A 172 -3.48 -10.25 18.38
C GLN A 172 -2.76 -11.44 19.04
N LEU A 173 -2.03 -12.24 18.26
CA LEU A 173 -1.31 -13.38 18.80
C LEU A 173 -0.19 -12.92 19.76
N PRO A 174 0.01 -13.61 20.89
CA PRO A 174 1.11 -13.34 21.78
C PRO A 174 2.48 -13.62 21.12
N SER A 175 3.57 -13.29 21.81
CA SER A 175 4.93 -13.57 21.33
C SER A 175 5.15 -15.08 21.13
N LYS A 176 6.16 -15.45 20.33
CA LYS A 176 6.49 -16.85 20.10
C LYS A 176 6.75 -17.62 21.40
N GLU A 177 7.43 -17.00 22.36
CA GLU A 177 7.72 -17.58 23.67
C GLU A 177 6.44 -17.74 24.51
N GLU A 178 5.55 -16.76 24.50
CA GLU A 178 4.26 -16.84 25.17
C GLU A 178 3.32 -17.88 24.55
N LEU A 179 3.38 -18.09 23.22
CA LEU A 179 2.64 -19.16 22.54
C LEU A 179 3.14 -20.54 22.99
N LEU A 180 4.46 -20.73 23.07
CA LEU A 180 5.08 -21.96 23.57
C LEU A 180 4.71 -22.20 25.05
N SER A 181 4.75 -21.16 25.87
CA SER A 181 4.35 -21.25 27.27
C SER A 181 2.85 -21.59 27.44
N LYS A 182 1.96 -21.03 26.64
CA LYS A 182 0.54 -21.40 26.59
C LYS A 182 0.34 -22.85 26.15
N LEU A 183 1.09 -23.31 25.16
CA LEU A 183 1.03 -24.71 24.73
C LEU A 183 1.45 -25.65 25.86
N ALA A 184 2.60 -25.39 26.50
CA ALA A 184 3.07 -26.17 27.63
C ALA A 184 2.07 -26.14 28.79
N GLY A 185 1.55 -24.96 29.14
CA GLY A 185 0.53 -24.79 30.16
C GLY A 185 -0.78 -25.52 29.88
N SER A 186 -1.22 -25.58 28.62
CA SER A 186 -2.42 -26.33 28.23
C SER A 186 -2.24 -27.83 28.37
N LEU A 187 -1.06 -28.38 28.08
CA LEU A 187 -0.73 -29.80 28.27
C LEU A 187 -0.65 -30.17 29.75
N LEU A 188 0.01 -29.32 30.55
CA LEU A 188 0.08 -29.50 32.01
C LEU A 188 -1.26 -29.27 32.71
N GLY A 189 -2.12 -28.41 32.13
CA GLY A 189 -3.39 -28.01 32.69
C GLY A 189 -4.37 -29.18 32.92
N ILE A 190 -4.28 -30.25 32.14
CA ILE A 190 -5.11 -31.45 32.31
C ILE A 190 -4.73 -32.15 33.60
N ILE A 191 -3.44 -32.31 33.87
CA ILE A 191 -2.91 -32.98 35.06
C ILE A 191 -3.17 -32.12 36.30
N THR A 192 -2.91 -30.82 36.22
CA THR A 192 -3.15 -29.89 37.35
C THR A 192 -4.64 -29.78 37.73
N LYS A 193 -5.54 -29.76 36.73
CA LYS A 193 -7.00 -29.78 37.00
C LYS A 193 -7.44 -31.04 37.72
N LEU A 194 -6.88 -32.21 37.40
CA LEU A 194 -7.16 -33.46 38.09
C LEU A 194 -6.67 -33.39 39.54
N ALA A 195 -5.44 -32.93 39.78
CA ALA A 195 -4.90 -32.77 41.11
C ALA A 195 -5.77 -31.83 41.99
N VAL A 196 -6.11 -30.65 41.42
CA VAL A 196 -6.99 -29.69 42.09
C VAL A 196 -8.38 -30.29 42.43
N ALA A 197 -8.94 -31.09 41.51
CA ALA A 197 -10.23 -31.74 41.75
C ALA A 197 -10.14 -32.74 42.91
N VAL A 198 -9.05 -33.51 43.03
CA VAL A 198 -8.83 -34.44 44.15
C VAL A 198 -8.67 -33.68 45.48
N ASP A 199 -7.88 -32.60 45.46
CA ASP A 199 -7.70 -31.76 46.64
C ASP A 199 -9.02 -31.11 47.11
N GLN A 200 -9.84 -30.63 46.19
CA GLN A 200 -11.16 -30.07 46.50
C GLN A 200 -12.10 -31.11 47.13
N VAL A 201 -12.06 -32.35 46.66
CA VAL A 201 -12.84 -33.45 47.30
C VAL A 201 -12.33 -33.75 48.71
N ARG A 202 -11.01 -33.69 48.95
CA ARG A 202 -10.41 -33.84 50.24
C ARG A 202 -10.87 -32.76 51.20
N ILE A 203 -10.75 -31.48 50.79
CA ILE A 203 -11.19 -30.34 51.64
C ILE A 203 -12.68 -30.44 51.98
N LYS A 204 -13.53 -30.76 51.01
CA LYS A 204 -14.97 -30.94 51.29
C LYS A 204 -15.30 -32.08 52.25
N LYS A 205 -14.48 -33.12 52.31
CA LYS A 205 -14.64 -34.20 53.28
C LYS A 205 -14.18 -33.77 54.67
N GLU A 206 -13.09 -33.02 54.79
CA GLU A 206 -12.59 -32.46 56.05
C GLU A 206 -13.53 -31.40 56.64
N GLU A 207 -14.30 -30.66 55.80
CA GLU A 207 -15.33 -29.71 56.27
C GLU A 207 -16.64 -30.37 56.66
N ALA A 208 -16.86 -31.61 56.25
CA ALA A 208 -18.11 -32.36 56.53
C ALA A 208 -18.02 -33.31 57.77
N GLU A 209 -16.80 -33.46 58.30
CA GLU A 209 -16.56 -34.14 59.60
C GLU A 209 -16.53 -33.10 60.73
#